data_6b8bfabf9e95cd854bfbd5b2e889d66e
#
_entry.id   6b8bfabf9e95cd854bfbd5b2e889d66e
#
_cell.length_a   1.000
_cell.length_b   1.000
_cell.length_c   1.000
_cell.angle_alpha   90.00
_cell.angle_beta   90.00
_cell.angle_gamma   90.00
#
_symmetry.space_group_name_H-M   'P 1'
#
loop_
_entity.id
_entity.type
_entity.pdbx_description
1 polymer ?
#
loop_
_entity_poly.entity_id
_entity_poly.type
_entity_poly.pdbx_seq_one_letter_code
_entity_poly.pdbx_strand_id
1 'polypeptide(L)'
;RLQVVANGGEAIHYWMGDWMPPLGIEFVIDPINGVIVTMITFVALCSAIYSTPFLKKNNWLYMGGYYTLMALLCVGLSGMTLTGDAFNLYVYLEIASLSGYGLIALGGNKGTLAAFRYLLIGTIAASLYLLALGFMYSMTGSLNMADLSVLLQDKMDSPLIIMSIALLIAAFGIKAALF
;
A
#
# COMPACT_ATOMS: atom_id res chain seq x y z
N ARG A 1 -16.67 10.65 1.23
CA ARG A 1 -17.91 9.92 1.61
C ARG A 1 -19.18 10.67 1.15
N LEU A 2 -19.29 11.97 1.38
CA LEU A 2 -20.46 12.76 0.95
C LEU A 2 -20.64 12.77 -0.58
N GLN A 3 -19.56 12.85 -1.36
CA GLN A 3 -19.62 12.80 -2.82
C GLN A 3 -20.07 11.42 -3.34
N VAL A 4 -19.56 10.33 -2.77
CA VAL A 4 -20.00 8.96 -3.15
C VAL A 4 -21.47 8.76 -2.85
N VAL A 5 -21.96 9.26 -1.70
CA VAL A 5 -23.40 9.23 -1.36
C VAL A 5 -24.22 10.13 -2.29
N ALA A 6 -23.69 11.31 -2.66
CA ALA A 6 -24.35 12.22 -3.59
C ALA A 6 -24.45 11.64 -5.02
N ASN A 7 -23.49 10.78 -5.40
CA ASN A 7 -23.50 10.06 -6.69
C ASN A 7 -24.33 8.76 -6.66
N GLY A 8 -25.21 8.58 -5.68
CA GLY A 8 -26.05 7.39 -5.58
C GLY A 8 -25.30 6.11 -5.19
N GLY A 9 -24.08 6.23 -4.64
CA GLY A 9 -23.25 5.12 -4.23
C GLY A 9 -22.32 4.59 -5.33
N GLU A 10 -22.28 5.20 -6.50
CA GLU A 10 -21.33 4.89 -7.56
C GLU A 10 -19.90 5.29 -7.15
N ALA A 11 -18.91 4.52 -7.61
CA ALA A 11 -17.51 4.81 -7.37
C ALA A 11 -17.10 6.12 -8.03
N ILE A 12 -16.25 6.89 -7.35
CA ILE A 12 -15.65 8.10 -7.90
C ILE A 12 -14.27 7.71 -8.43
N HIS A 13 -14.05 7.99 -9.70
CA HIS A 13 -12.77 7.77 -10.38
C HIS A 13 -12.01 9.09 -10.48
N TYR A 14 -10.74 9.07 -10.10
CA TYR A 14 -9.83 10.21 -10.23
C TYR A 14 -8.57 9.79 -10.99
N TRP A 15 -8.33 10.40 -12.12
CA TRP A 15 -7.16 10.15 -12.95
C TRP A 15 -6.08 11.19 -12.66
N MET A 16 -4.89 10.71 -12.31
CA MET A 16 -3.78 11.59 -11.97
C MET A 16 -3.30 12.35 -13.20
N GLY A 17 -3.36 13.70 -13.12
CA GLY A 17 -2.96 14.58 -14.23
C GLY A 17 -3.85 14.47 -15.47
N ASP A 18 -5.11 14.02 -15.33
CA ASP A 18 -6.09 13.78 -16.40
C ASP A 18 -5.64 12.72 -17.43
N TRP A 19 -4.67 11.86 -17.06
CA TRP A 19 -4.24 10.74 -17.89
C TRP A 19 -5.10 9.52 -17.56
N MET A 20 -5.86 9.07 -18.56
CA MET A 20 -6.68 7.85 -18.44
C MET A 20 -5.84 6.58 -18.48
N PRO A 21 -6.29 5.46 -17.83
CA PRO A 21 -5.71 4.15 -18.06
C PRO A 21 -5.64 3.80 -19.56
N PRO A 22 -4.62 3.04 -20.01
CA PRO A 22 -3.59 2.37 -19.23
C PRO A 22 -2.36 3.22 -18.92
N LEU A 23 -2.30 4.48 -19.33
CA LEU A 23 -1.12 5.35 -19.21
C LEU A 23 -1.05 6.06 -17.86
N GLY A 24 -2.21 6.42 -17.28
CA GLY A 24 -2.30 7.16 -16.03
C GLY A 24 -2.67 6.29 -14.84
N ILE A 25 -2.32 6.79 -13.64
CA ILE A 25 -2.68 6.17 -12.39
C ILE A 25 -4.10 6.58 -12.03
N GLU A 26 -4.93 5.61 -11.68
CA GLU A 26 -6.30 5.81 -11.24
C GLU A 26 -6.45 5.62 -9.73
N PHE A 27 -7.19 6.53 -9.11
CA PHE A 27 -7.73 6.33 -7.77
C PHE A 27 -9.22 6.08 -7.85
N VAL A 28 -9.69 5.12 -7.09
CA VAL A 28 -11.10 4.71 -7.03
C VAL A 28 -11.62 4.87 -5.61
N ILE A 29 -12.67 5.64 -5.44
CA ILE A 29 -13.29 5.88 -4.14
C ILE A 29 -14.69 5.29 -4.15
N ASP A 30 -14.87 4.17 -3.48
CA ASP A 30 -16.15 3.52 -3.27
C ASP A 30 -16.58 3.56 -1.79
N PRO A 31 -17.81 3.15 -1.43
CA PRO A 31 -18.26 3.16 -0.04
C PRO A 31 -17.42 2.31 0.89
N ILE A 32 -16.84 1.20 0.42
CA ILE A 32 -16.06 0.25 1.24
C ILE A 32 -14.70 0.86 1.56
N ASN A 33 -13.95 1.28 0.53
CA ASN A 33 -12.63 1.86 0.75
C ASN A 33 -12.69 3.19 1.50
N GLY A 34 -13.77 3.97 1.33
CA GLY A 34 -14.04 5.17 2.11
C GLY A 34 -14.19 4.90 3.61
N VAL A 35 -14.83 3.79 4.00
CA VAL A 35 -14.90 3.37 5.41
C VAL A 35 -13.51 2.97 5.92
N ILE A 36 -12.75 2.19 5.15
CA ILE A 36 -11.41 1.72 5.54
C ILE A 36 -10.47 2.92 5.76
N VAL A 37 -10.43 3.89 4.84
CA VAL A 37 -9.61 5.11 4.98
C VAL A 37 -10.03 5.93 6.21
N THR A 38 -11.33 6.01 6.49
CA THR A 38 -11.84 6.69 7.69
C THR A 38 -11.34 5.99 8.95
N MET A 39 -11.32 4.66 8.98
CA MET A 39 -10.77 3.88 10.11
C MET A 39 -9.27 4.09 10.26
N ILE A 40 -8.49 4.05 9.16
CA ILE A 40 -7.04 4.29 9.17
C ILE A 40 -6.72 5.66 9.77
N THR A 41 -7.37 6.71 9.27
CA THR A 41 -7.13 8.09 9.73
C THR A 41 -7.59 8.30 11.18
N PHE A 42 -8.68 7.68 11.59
CA PHE A 42 -9.15 7.75 12.98
C PHE A 42 -8.17 7.07 13.95
N VAL A 43 -7.70 5.87 13.62
CA VAL A 43 -6.69 5.14 14.42
C VAL A 43 -5.37 5.92 14.47
N ALA A 44 -4.94 6.51 13.34
CA ALA A 44 -3.75 7.35 13.29
C ALA A 44 -3.88 8.58 14.20
N LEU A 45 -5.04 9.23 14.20
CA LEU A 45 -5.32 10.37 15.09
C LEU A 45 -5.26 9.96 16.57
N CYS A 46 -5.93 8.86 16.94
CA CYS A 46 -5.90 8.34 18.31
C CYS A 46 -4.46 7.99 18.74
N SER A 47 -3.69 7.36 17.87
CA SER A 47 -2.28 7.02 18.12
C SER A 47 -1.41 8.25 18.29
N ALA A 48 -1.63 9.29 17.47
CA ALA A 48 -0.92 10.57 17.59
C ALA A 48 -1.18 11.26 18.93
N ILE A 49 -2.44 11.31 19.37
CA ILE A 49 -2.83 11.90 20.66
C ILE A 49 -2.20 11.08 21.80
N TYR A 50 -2.31 9.75 21.74
CA TYR A 50 -1.78 8.86 22.78
C TYR A 50 -0.26 8.93 22.91
N SER A 51 0.47 9.06 21.81
CA SER A 51 1.95 9.10 21.81
C SER A 51 2.53 10.38 22.37
N THR A 52 1.77 11.48 22.37
CA THR A 52 2.25 12.83 22.75
C THR A 52 2.92 12.88 24.15
N PRO A 53 2.35 12.33 25.24
CA PRO A 53 2.96 12.39 26.56
C PRO A 53 4.28 11.64 26.66
N PHE A 54 4.41 10.53 25.91
CA PHE A 54 5.62 9.70 25.90
C PHE A 54 6.74 10.35 25.10
N LEU A 55 6.42 11.02 23.99
CA LEU A 55 7.39 11.66 23.12
C LEU A 55 7.92 12.98 23.67
N LYS A 56 7.14 13.71 24.45
CA LYS A 56 7.56 14.97 25.09
C LYS A 56 8.80 14.86 25.99
N LYS A 57 9.12 13.64 26.44
CA LYS A 57 10.34 13.38 27.26
C LYS A 57 11.61 13.29 26.41
N ASN A 58 11.46 13.18 25.08
CA ASN A 58 12.55 13.04 24.15
C ASN A 58 12.90 14.37 23.47
N ASN A 59 14.01 14.38 22.76
CA ASN A 59 14.45 15.51 21.97
C ASN A 59 13.43 15.79 20.82
N TRP A 60 13.30 17.06 20.43
CA TRP A 60 12.37 17.50 19.39
C TRP A 60 12.60 16.81 18.04
N LEU A 61 13.84 16.45 17.72
CA LEU A 61 14.20 15.74 16.47
C LEU A 61 13.62 14.32 16.47
N TYR A 62 13.68 13.63 17.60
CA TYR A 62 13.08 12.30 17.77
C TYR A 62 11.55 12.36 17.62
N MET A 63 10.93 13.34 18.25
CA MET A 63 9.48 13.56 18.16
C MET A 63 9.06 13.90 16.73
N GLY A 64 9.80 14.75 16.03
CA GLY A 64 9.56 15.10 14.63
C GLY A 64 9.68 13.87 13.72
N GLY A 65 10.74 13.06 13.90
CA GLY A 65 10.94 11.81 13.15
C GLY A 65 9.79 10.81 13.32
N TYR A 66 9.33 10.63 14.55
CA TYR A 66 8.18 9.74 14.85
C TYR A 66 6.92 10.18 14.10
N TYR A 67 6.52 11.46 14.20
CA TYR A 67 5.31 11.94 13.55
C TYR A 67 5.42 11.96 12.02
N THR A 68 6.61 12.21 11.48
CA THR A 68 6.84 12.11 10.03
C THR A 68 6.64 10.68 9.54
N LEU A 69 7.25 9.69 10.21
CA LEU A 69 7.09 8.29 9.86
C LEU A 69 5.64 7.81 10.03
N MET A 70 4.96 8.27 11.08
CA MET A 70 3.55 7.97 11.29
C MET A 70 2.64 8.57 10.22
N ALA A 71 2.92 9.81 9.78
CA ALA A 71 2.20 10.43 8.66
C ALA A 71 2.44 9.68 7.35
N LEU A 72 3.69 9.28 7.06
CA LEU A 72 4.02 8.47 5.88
C LEU A 72 3.34 7.10 5.92
N LEU A 73 3.27 6.45 7.08
CA LEU A 73 2.54 5.21 7.26
C LEU A 73 1.04 5.39 6.93
N CYS A 74 0.44 6.46 7.44
CA CYS A 74 -0.96 6.80 7.17
C CYS A 74 -1.20 7.05 5.67
N VAL A 75 -0.30 7.79 5.00
CA VAL A 75 -0.35 8.01 3.55
C VAL A 75 -0.24 6.71 2.78
N GLY A 76 0.73 5.84 3.14
CA GLY A 76 0.90 4.53 2.50
C GLY A 76 -0.34 3.65 2.62
N LEU A 77 -0.89 3.51 3.83
CA LEU A 77 -2.10 2.71 4.08
C LEU A 77 -3.33 3.26 3.34
N SER A 78 -3.52 4.58 3.36
CA SER A 78 -4.64 5.22 2.65
C SER A 78 -4.49 5.11 1.13
N GLY A 79 -3.27 5.29 0.63
CA GLY A 79 -2.98 5.16 -0.81
C GLY A 79 -3.20 3.74 -1.34
N MET A 80 -2.80 2.70 -0.58
CA MET A 80 -3.09 1.30 -0.92
C MET A 80 -4.59 1.02 -1.02
N THR A 81 -5.39 1.66 -0.17
CA THR A 81 -6.85 1.45 -0.14
C THR A 81 -7.57 2.12 -1.30
N LEU A 82 -7.01 3.21 -1.84
CA LEU A 82 -7.67 4.03 -2.84
C LEU A 82 -7.17 3.79 -4.26
N THR A 83 -6.01 3.17 -4.44
CA THR A 83 -5.43 3.00 -5.78
C THR A 83 -6.15 1.94 -6.59
N GLY A 84 -6.43 2.23 -7.87
CA GLY A 84 -6.91 1.28 -8.88
C GLY A 84 -5.78 0.74 -9.78
N ASP A 85 -4.51 1.07 -9.47
CA ASP A 85 -3.34 0.66 -10.26
C ASP A 85 -2.43 -0.25 -9.45
N ALA A 86 -2.04 -1.38 -10.04
CA ALA A 86 -1.27 -2.41 -9.36
C ALA A 86 0.19 -1.98 -9.07
N PHE A 87 0.80 -1.17 -9.92
CA PHE A 87 2.14 -0.65 -9.65
C PHE A 87 2.10 0.43 -8.56
N ASN A 88 1.09 1.29 -8.61
CA ASN A 88 0.90 2.31 -7.58
C ASN A 88 0.58 1.69 -6.21
N LEU A 89 -0.12 0.54 -6.19
CA LEU A 89 -0.29 -0.27 -4.98
C LEU A 89 1.08 -0.68 -4.38
N TYR A 90 2.01 -1.15 -5.23
CA TYR A 90 3.37 -1.46 -4.81
C TYR A 90 4.07 -0.25 -4.18
N VAL A 91 3.98 0.93 -4.81
CA VAL A 91 4.61 2.15 -4.29
C VAL A 91 4.09 2.50 -2.89
N TYR A 92 2.77 2.49 -2.70
CA TYR A 92 2.19 2.77 -1.39
C TYR A 92 2.50 1.69 -0.34
N LEU A 93 2.56 0.44 -0.76
CA LEU A 93 2.97 -0.68 0.09
C LEU A 93 4.41 -0.52 0.57
N GLU A 94 5.32 -0.01 -0.28
CA GLU A 94 6.69 0.29 0.13
C GLU A 94 6.77 1.51 1.04
N ILE A 95 6.02 2.58 0.78
CA ILE A 95 5.95 3.75 1.67
C ILE A 95 5.48 3.31 3.07
N ALA A 96 4.42 2.51 3.17
CA ALA A 96 3.92 2.00 4.44
C ALA A 96 4.94 1.09 5.14
N SER A 97 5.58 0.19 4.39
CA SER A 97 6.57 -0.75 4.91
C SER A 97 7.79 -0.03 5.48
N LEU A 98 8.41 0.86 4.71
CA LEU A 98 9.60 1.63 5.12
C LEU A 98 9.30 2.51 6.34
N SER A 99 8.13 3.13 6.36
CA SER A 99 7.67 3.92 7.51
C SER A 99 7.50 3.05 8.75
N GLY A 100 6.93 1.85 8.60
CA GLY A 100 6.79 0.87 9.67
C GLY A 100 8.13 0.39 10.20
N TYR A 101 9.09 0.08 9.31
CA TYR A 101 10.45 -0.30 9.74
C TYR A 101 11.13 0.83 10.51
N GLY A 102 10.98 2.09 10.06
CA GLY A 102 11.51 3.24 10.76
C GLY A 102 10.89 3.41 12.16
N LEU A 103 9.57 3.26 12.29
CA LEU A 103 8.88 3.33 13.58
C LEU A 103 9.35 2.25 14.55
N ILE A 104 9.54 1.01 14.07
CA ILE A 104 10.07 -0.10 14.89
C ILE A 104 11.51 0.21 15.33
N ALA A 105 12.34 0.76 14.43
CA ALA A 105 13.73 1.09 14.73
C ALA A 105 13.86 2.16 15.83
N LEU A 106 12.90 3.05 15.99
CA LEU A 106 12.85 4.03 17.07
C LEU A 106 12.76 3.39 18.47
N GLY A 107 12.42 2.10 18.56
CA GLY A 107 12.38 1.34 19.83
C GLY A 107 13.75 1.00 20.44
N GLY A 108 14.83 1.60 19.94
CA GLY A 108 16.22 1.39 20.42
C GLY A 108 16.87 0.11 19.89
N ASN A 109 17.95 -0.36 20.50
CA ASN A 109 18.81 -1.42 19.95
C ASN A 109 18.06 -2.71 19.55
N LYS A 110 17.11 -3.17 20.36
CA LYS A 110 16.28 -4.35 20.03
C LYS A 110 15.32 -4.04 18.88
N GLY A 111 14.75 -2.85 18.85
CA GLY A 111 13.90 -2.35 17.77
C GLY A 111 14.65 -2.27 16.45
N THR A 112 15.87 -1.75 16.45
CA THR A 112 16.70 -1.65 15.24
C THR A 112 16.99 -3.02 14.62
N LEU A 113 17.33 -4.03 15.45
CA LEU A 113 17.55 -5.39 14.96
C LEU A 113 16.27 -6.01 14.40
N ALA A 114 15.15 -5.81 15.07
CA ALA A 114 13.84 -6.28 14.60
C ALA A 114 13.44 -5.61 13.29
N ALA A 115 13.61 -4.29 13.18
CA ALA A 115 13.36 -3.53 11.96
C ALA A 115 14.21 -4.01 10.79
N PHE A 116 15.49 -4.29 11.03
CA PHE A 116 16.39 -4.83 9.99
C PHE A 116 15.93 -6.19 9.47
N ARG A 117 15.55 -7.12 10.37
CA ARG A 117 15.02 -8.43 9.97
C ARG A 117 13.72 -8.29 9.17
N TYR A 118 12.85 -7.40 9.61
CA TYR A 118 11.57 -7.13 8.93
C TYR A 118 11.80 -6.50 7.55
N LEU A 119 12.77 -5.59 7.43
CA LEU A 119 13.17 -5.00 6.15
C LEU A 119 13.67 -6.08 5.18
N LEU A 120 14.54 -7.00 5.59
CA LEU A 120 15.05 -8.06 4.71
C LEU A 120 13.94 -8.95 4.15
N ILE A 121 13.01 -9.37 5.01
CA ILE A 121 11.88 -10.21 4.57
C ILE A 121 10.92 -9.40 3.69
N GLY A 122 10.67 -8.15 4.07
CA GLY A 122 9.78 -7.27 3.34
C GLY A 122 10.29 -6.90 1.94
N THR A 123 11.60 -6.71 1.75
CA THR A 123 12.18 -6.44 0.43
C THR A 123 12.12 -7.65 -0.49
N ILE A 124 12.25 -8.87 0.03
CA ILE A 124 12.03 -10.09 -0.76
C ILE A 124 10.58 -10.13 -1.26
N ALA A 125 9.61 -9.90 -0.39
CA ALA A 125 8.20 -9.88 -0.79
C ALA A 125 7.90 -8.80 -1.85
N ALA A 126 8.48 -7.61 -1.69
CA ALA A 126 8.36 -6.51 -2.64
C ALA A 126 8.93 -6.86 -4.02
N SER A 127 10.08 -7.52 -4.04
CA SER A 127 10.72 -7.98 -5.29
C SER A 127 9.88 -9.04 -6.00
N LEU A 128 9.29 -9.99 -5.27
CA LEU A 128 8.38 -11.00 -5.83
C LEU A 128 7.13 -10.36 -6.42
N TYR A 129 6.56 -9.38 -5.72
CA TYR A 129 5.40 -8.63 -6.21
C TYR A 129 5.73 -7.89 -7.51
N LEU A 130 6.82 -7.14 -7.54
CA LEU A 130 7.24 -6.37 -8.71
C LEU A 130 7.53 -7.26 -9.92
N LEU A 131 8.18 -8.41 -9.69
CA LEU A 131 8.44 -9.39 -10.74
C LEU A 131 7.14 -9.96 -11.33
N ALA A 132 6.17 -10.28 -10.47
CA ALA A 132 4.85 -10.73 -10.89
C ALA A 132 4.14 -9.70 -11.76
N LEU A 133 4.17 -8.43 -11.37
CA LEU A 133 3.60 -7.34 -12.17
C LEU A 133 4.31 -7.18 -13.51
N GLY A 134 5.64 -7.34 -13.55
CA GLY A 134 6.42 -7.29 -14.79
C GLY A 134 5.96 -8.36 -15.80
N PHE A 135 5.69 -9.59 -15.34
CA PHE A 135 5.13 -10.63 -16.20
C PHE A 135 3.70 -10.35 -16.64
N MET A 136 2.83 -9.87 -15.74
CA MET A 136 1.46 -9.48 -16.11
C MET A 136 1.47 -8.35 -17.12
N TYR A 137 2.28 -7.32 -16.91
CA TYR A 137 2.42 -6.20 -17.83
C TYR A 137 2.92 -6.62 -19.20
N SER A 138 3.90 -7.54 -19.26
CA SER A 138 4.42 -8.05 -20.54
C SER A 138 3.36 -8.76 -21.39
N MET A 139 2.34 -9.32 -20.74
CA MET A 139 1.24 -10.04 -21.40
C MET A 139 0.01 -9.16 -21.71
N THR A 140 -0.19 -8.11 -20.95
CA THR A 140 -1.43 -7.29 -21.01
C THR A 140 -1.20 -5.86 -21.49
N GLY A 141 -0.03 -5.29 -21.23
CA GLY A 141 0.28 -3.88 -21.52
C GLY A 141 -0.42 -2.88 -20.60
N SER A 142 -1.11 -3.34 -19.55
CA SER A 142 -1.80 -2.49 -18.57
C SER A 142 -1.41 -2.90 -17.13
N LEU A 143 -1.44 -1.92 -16.22
CA LEU A 143 -1.28 -2.10 -14.77
C LEU A 143 -2.53 -1.65 -14.00
N ASN A 144 -3.53 -1.11 -14.70
CA ASN A 144 -4.83 -0.82 -14.11
C ASN A 144 -5.53 -2.12 -13.73
N MET A 145 -6.03 -2.20 -12.48
CA MET A 145 -6.61 -3.43 -11.95
C MET A 145 -7.91 -3.83 -12.64
N ALA A 146 -8.71 -2.86 -13.08
CA ALA A 146 -9.94 -3.13 -13.82
C ALA A 146 -9.61 -3.70 -15.22
N ASP A 147 -8.63 -3.11 -15.93
CA ASP A 147 -8.16 -3.63 -17.22
C ASP A 147 -7.58 -5.04 -17.07
N LEU A 148 -6.72 -5.25 -16.04
CA LEU A 148 -6.15 -6.56 -15.77
C LEU A 148 -7.21 -7.62 -15.54
N SER A 149 -8.31 -7.28 -14.86
CA SER A 149 -9.41 -8.22 -14.62
C SER A 149 -10.08 -8.71 -15.89
N VAL A 150 -10.09 -7.92 -16.95
CA VAL A 150 -10.64 -8.27 -18.27
C VAL A 150 -9.59 -8.95 -19.14
N LEU A 151 -8.40 -8.35 -19.26
CA LEU A 151 -7.35 -8.80 -20.18
C LEU A 151 -6.73 -10.15 -19.79
N LEU A 152 -6.83 -10.57 -18.54
CA LEU A 152 -6.30 -11.83 -18.06
C LEU A 152 -7.28 -13.01 -18.27
N GLN A 153 -8.57 -12.78 -18.47
CA GLN A 153 -9.57 -13.85 -18.58
C GLN A 153 -9.22 -14.90 -19.63
N ASP A 154 -8.78 -14.46 -20.81
CA ASP A 154 -8.42 -15.34 -21.92
C ASP A 154 -6.96 -15.88 -21.84
N LYS A 155 -6.19 -15.48 -20.81
CA LYS A 155 -4.77 -15.80 -20.68
C LYS A 155 -4.43 -16.61 -19.44
N MET A 156 -5.42 -17.05 -18.68
CA MET A 156 -5.23 -17.74 -17.40
C MET A 156 -4.44 -19.05 -17.52
N ASP A 157 -4.48 -19.73 -18.68
CA ASP A 157 -3.73 -20.95 -18.94
C ASP A 157 -2.26 -20.71 -19.33
N SER A 158 -1.85 -19.44 -19.48
CA SER A 158 -0.45 -19.10 -19.80
C SER A 158 0.47 -19.41 -18.62
N PRO A 159 1.60 -20.13 -18.85
CA PRO A 159 2.57 -20.41 -17.79
C PRO A 159 3.11 -19.15 -17.11
N LEU A 160 3.25 -18.02 -17.85
CA LEU A 160 3.69 -16.74 -17.29
C LEU A 160 2.65 -16.17 -16.34
N ILE A 161 1.36 -16.28 -16.64
CA ILE A 161 0.31 -15.78 -15.75
C ILE A 161 0.19 -16.65 -14.51
N ILE A 162 0.26 -17.97 -14.66
CA ILE A 162 0.28 -18.90 -13.51
C ILE A 162 1.45 -18.59 -12.58
N MET A 163 2.65 -18.38 -13.14
CA MET A 163 3.83 -18.00 -12.38
C MET A 163 3.64 -16.64 -11.69
N SER A 164 3.06 -15.64 -12.37
CA SER A 164 2.77 -14.33 -11.77
C SER A 164 1.84 -14.45 -10.58
N ILE A 165 0.78 -15.24 -10.69
CA ILE A 165 -0.18 -15.48 -9.61
C ILE A 165 0.53 -16.16 -8.43
N ALA A 166 1.37 -17.16 -8.67
CA ALA A 166 2.14 -17.84 -7.62
C ALA A 166 3.08 -16.86 -6.89
N LEU A 167 3.75 -15.97 -7.63
CA LEU A 167 4.61 -14.93 -7.07
C LEU A 167 3.82 -13.90 -6.24
N LEU A 168 2.62 -13.51 -6.70
CA LEU A 168 1.74 -12.61 -5.93
C LEU A 168 1.28 -13.25 -4.62
N ILE A 169 0.86 -14.52 -4.67
CA ILE A 169 0.47 -15.28 -3.47
C ILE A 169 1.63 -15.35 -2.48
N ALA A 170 2.83 -15.64 -2.95
CA ALA A 170 4.03 -15.67 -2.10
C ALA A 170 4.33 -14.28 -1.51
N ALA A 171 4.28 -13.22 -2.33
CA ALA A 171 4.54 -11.86 -1.89
C ALA A 171 3.54 -11.39 -0.82
N PHE A 172 2.24 -11.58 -1.06
CA PHE A 172 1.21 -11.24 -0.07
C PHE A 172 1.27 -12.15 1.15
N GLY A 173 1.57 -13.44 0.98
CA GLY A 173 1.77 -14.38 2.09
C GLY A 173 2.87 -13.91 3.04
N ILE A 174 4.02 -13.49 2.50
CA ILE A 174 5.11 -12.93 3.29
C ILE A 174 4.68 -11.61 3.98
N LYS A 175 4.03 -10.70 3.26
CA LYS A 175 3.57 -9.41 3.83
C LYS A 175 2.48 -9.59 4.90
N ALA A 176 1.64 -10.61 4.77
CA ALA A 176 0.61 -10.96 5.75
C ALA A 176 1.13 -11.83 6.91
N ALA A 177 2.42 -12.16 6.94
CA ALA A 177 3.04 -13.04 7.96
C ALA A 177 2.30 -14.39 8.09
N LEU A 178 2.00 -15.03 6.98
CA LEU A 178 1.31 -16.33 6.93
C LEU A 178 2.26 -17.54 7.18
N PHE A 179 3.40 -17.32 7.85
CA PHE A 179 4.43 -18.34 8.13
C PHE A 179 4.81 -18.33 9.60
#